data_b76038ee5d33745500b0761216b5cf1a
#
_entry.id   b76038ee5d33745500b0761216b5cf1a
#
_cell.length_a   1.000
_cell.length_b   1.000
_cell.length_c   1.000
_cell.angle_alpha   90.00
_cell.angle_beta   90.00
_cell.angle_gamma   90.00
#
_symmetry.space_group_name_H-M   'P 1'
#
loop_
_entity.id
_entity.type
_entity.pdbx_description
1 polymer ?
#
loop_
_entity_poly.entity_id
_entity_poly.type
_entity_poly.pdbx_seq_one_letter_code
_entity_poly.pdbx_strand_id
1 'polypeptide(L)'
;ANSPTYDPDELVGRDRGNNYMKLLNDPRRPLYNRAVMSFYPPGSTFKVIQGLIGMQEGVLSPSQTYPCHGGYPYGRGVKCHAHGSPLDLEAAIANSCNAYFCYVFRNIIENKKYKNIEEGFGVWADYVRSFGYGRKLGTDFTGELNGNVPSSEFYDKAYRGRWNGLTVISLSIGQGELGCTPLQMANM
;
A
#
# COMPACT_ATOMS: atom_id res chain seq x y z
N ALA A 1 -16.04 0.31 -11.10
CA ALA A 1 -17.07 -0.74 -11.11
C ALA A 1 -16.98 -1.57 -9.83
N ASN A 2 -18.12 -2.04 -9.35
CA ASN A 2 -18.22 -2.91 -8.16
C ASN A 2 -18.82 -4.24 -8.58
N SER A 3 -18.36 -5.35 -8.01
CA SER A 3 -18.89 -6.70 -8.31
C SER A 3 -18.93 -7.54 -7.03
N PRO A 4 -20.02 -8.28 -6.80
CA PRO A 4 -21.27 -8.23 -7.57
C PRO A 4 -21.99 -6.89 -7.45
N THR A 5 -22.88 -6.62 -8.37
CA THR A 5 -23.73 -5.42 -8.39
C THR A 5 -25.21 -5.82 -8.33
N TYR A 6 -26.07 -4.85 -8.26
CA TYR A 6 -27.54 -5.00 -8.32
C TYR A 6 -28.11 -3.90 -9.21
N ASP A 7 -29.33 -4.08 -9.64
CA ASP A 7 -30.08 -3.07 -10.36
C ASP A 7 -30.70 -2.06 -9.37
N PRO A 8 -30.31 -0.77 -9.42
CA PRO A 8 -30.88 0.25 -8.54
C PRO A 8 -32.41 0.37 -8.66
N ASP A 9 -32.99 0.04 -9.80
CA ASP A 9 -34.43 0.10 -10.04
C ASP A 9 -35.19 -0.94 -9.20
N GLU A 10 -34.54 -2.00 -8.74
CA GLU A 10 -35.13 -2.95 -7.79
C GLU A 10 -35.42 -2.30 -6.42
N LEU A 11 -34.80 -1.17 -6.08
CA LEU A 11 -34.95 -0.46 -4.81
C LEU A 11 -35.94 0.70 -4.87
N VAL A 12 -36.71 0.81 -5.95
CA VAL A 12 -37.81 1.78 -6.10
C VAL A 12 -39.18 1.08 -6.19
N GLY A 13 -40.24 1.84 -5.99
CA GLY A 13 -41.60 1.32 -6.13
C GLY A 13 -42.10 0.50 -4.93
N ARG A 14 -43.15 -0.29 -5.15
CA ARG A 14 -43.88 -1.01 -4.08
C ARG A 14 -43.10 -2.19 -3.51
N ASP A 15 -42.30 -2.86 -4.33
CA ASP A 15 -41.52 -4.06 -3.96
C ASP A 15 -40.16 -3.78 -3.37
N ARG A 16 -39.76 -2.49 -3.26
CA ARG A 16 -38.43 -2.09 -2.77
C ARG A 16 -38.03 -2.76 -1.46
N GLY A 17 -38.99 -2.96 -0.53
CA GLY A 17 -38.70 -3.57 0.77
C GLY A 17 -38.30 -5.05 0.63
N ASN A 18 -39.06 -5.80 -0.16
CA ASN A 18 -38.77 -7.22 -0.42
C ASN A 18 -37.45 -7.39 -1.18
N ASN A 19 -37.23 -6.55 -2.18
CA ASN A 19 -36.00 -6.57 -2.97
C ASN A 19 -34.76 -6.18 -2.12
N TYR A 20 -34.89 -5.16 -1.25
CA TYR A 20 -33.83 -4.81 -0.31
C TYR A 20 -33.45 -5.99 0.61
N MET A 21 -34.48 -6.66 1.20
CA MET A 21 -34.22 -7.82 2.05
C MET A 21 -33.58 -8.98 1.30
N LYS A 22 -33.95 -9.20 0.05
CA LYS A 22 -33.32 -10.20 -0.83
C LYS A 22 -31.87 -9.88 -1.07
N LEU A 23 -31.53 -8.62 -1.42
CA LEU A 23 -30.16 -8.16 -1.63
C LEU A 23 -29.33 -8.18 -0.34
N LEU A 24 -29.94 -7.84 0.80
CA LEU A 24 -29.27 -7.84 2.10
C LEU A 24 -28.88 -9.26 2.53
N ASN A 25 -29.71 -10.26 2.24
CA ASN A 25 -29.48 -11.66 2.58
C ASN A 25 -28.69 -12.43 1.50
N ASP A 26 -28.32 -11.79 0.39
CA ASP A 26 -27.52 -12.43 -0.65
C ASP A 26 -26.08 -12.64 -0.13
N PRO A 27 -25.59 -13.90 -0.08
CA PRO A 27 -24.25 -14.21 0.44
C PRO A 27 -23.13 -13.53 -0.34
N ARG A 28 -23.38 -13.08 -1.56
CA ARG A 28 -22.41 -12.33 -2.39
C ARG A 28 -22.29 -10.87 -1.97
N ARG A 29 -23.21 -10.38 -1.11
CA ARG A 29 -23.21 -9.01 -0.58
C ARG A 29 -23.20 -7.91 -1.66
N PRO A 30 -24.20 -7.84 -2.56
CA PRO A 30 -24.22 -6.88 -3.66
C PRO A 30 -24.37 -5.43 -3.18
N LEU A 31 -24.95 -5.18 -2.00
CA LEU A 31 -25.06 -3.85 -1.39
C LEU A 31 -23.75 -3.34 -0.80
N TYR A 32 -22.74 -4.21 -0.64
CA TYR A 32 -21.44 -3.82 -0.09
C TYR A 32 -20.55 -3.19 -1.16
N ASN A 33 -20.33 -1.87 -1.07
CA ASN A 33 -19.49 -1.15 -2.02
C ASN A 33 -18.00 -1.42 -1.77
N ARG A 34 -17.48 -2.45 -2.42
CA ARG A 34 -16.08 -2.89 -2.27
C ARG A 34 -15.07 -1.84 -2.68
N ALA A 35 -15.43 -0.96 -3.61
CA ALA A 35 -14.51 0.08 -4.08
C ALA A 35 -14.06 1.02 -2.97
N VAL A 36 -14.95 1.34 -2.04
CA VAL A 36 -14.69 2.32 -0.95
C VAL A 36 -14.69 1.71 0.44
N MET A 37 -15.29 0.51 0.62
CA MET A 37 -15.49 -0.13 1.93
C MET A 37 -14.58 -1.34 2.15
N SER A 38 -13.88 -1.85 1.13
CA SER A 38 -12.91 -2.93 1.30
C SER A 38 -11.53 -2.36 1.63
N PHE A 39 -10.77 -3.15 2.38
CA PHE A 39 -9.44 -2.78 2.84
C PHE A 39 -8.46 -3.90 2.50
N TYR A 40 -7.44 -3.58 1.71
CA TYR A 40 -6.43 -4.52 1.23
C TYR A 40 -5.03 -3.92 1.32
N PRO A 41 -3.99 -4.71 1.57
CA PRO A 41 -2.63 -4.27 1.31
C PRO A 41 -2.46 -4.04 -0.20
N PRO A 42 -1.86 -2.92 -0.64
CA PRO A 42 -1.70 -2.63 -2.08
C PRO A 42 -0.76 -3.61 -2.79
N GLY A 43 0.13 -4.28 -2.04
CA GLY A 43 1.08 -5.21 -2.61
C GLY A 43 2.02 -4.56 -3.63
N SER A 44 2.43 -5.29 -4.65
CA SER A 44 3.43 -4.86 -5.63
C SER A 44 3.04 -3.64 -6.48
N THR A 45 1.78 -3.24 -6.53
CA THR A 45 1.38 -1.98 -7.18
C THR A 45 1.96 -0.76 -6.46
N PHE A 46 2.22 -0.87 -5.17
CA PHE A 46 2.86 0.15 -4.35
C PHE A 46 4.30 0.46 -4.75
N LYS A 47 4.99 -0.45 -5.43
CA LYS A 47 6.40 -0.29 -5.82
C LYS A 47 6.64 0.92 -6.72
N VAL A 48 5.65 1.33 -7.51
CA VAL A 48 5.72 2.54 -8.32
C VAL A 48 5.83 3.78 -7.42
N ILE A 49 4.96 3.88 -6.39
CA ILE A 49 5.04 4.95 -5.39
C ILE A 49 6.40 4.91 -4.68
N GLN A 50 6.84 3.73 -4.28
CA GLN A 50 8.12 3.56 -3.57
C GLN A 50 9.30 4.05 -4.42
N GLY A 51 9.29 3.79 -5.73
CA GLY A 51 10.28 4.31 -6.66
C GLY A 51 10.25 5.85 -6.78
N LEU A 52 9.03 6.42 -6.91
CA LEU A 52 8.84 7.88 -6.98
C LEU A 52 9.34 8.58 -5.71
N ILE A 53 9.02 8.04 -4.53
CA ILE A 53 9.52 8.58 -3.26
C ILE A 53 11.05 8.50 -3.20
N GLY A 54 11.65 7.37 -3.62
CA GLY A 54 13.10 7.21 -3.64
C GLY A 54 13.81 8.23 -4.54
N MET A 55 13.23 8.53 -5.70
CA MET A 55 13.75 9.57 -6.60
C MET A 55 13.57 10.97 -6.00
N GLN A 56 12.41 11.28 -5.42
CA GLN A 56 12.13 12.57 -4.78
C GLN A 56 13.05 12.81 -3.58
N GLU A 57 13.36 11.77 -2.83
CA GLU A 57 14.30 11.81 -1.70
C GLU A 57 15.78 11.85 -2.11
N GLY A 58 16.07 11.73 -3.41
CA GLY A 58 17.44 11.75 -3.95
C GLY A 58 18.28 10.51 -3.60
N VAL A 59 17.62 9.43 -3.15
CA VAL A 59 18.29 8.16 -2.79
C VAL A 59 18.23 7.13 -3.91
N LEU A 60 17.54 7.45 -5.00
CA LEU A 60 17.35 6.58 -6.16
C LEU A 60 17.48 7.39 -7.44
N SER A 61 18.24 6.87 -8.41
CA SER A 61 18.17 7.29 -9.82
C SER A 61 17.61 6.14 -10.67
N PRO A 62 17.03 6.40 -11.85
CA PRO A 62 16.53 5.34 -12.73
C PRO A 62 17.57 4.28 -13.10
N SER A 63 18.84 4.68 -13.24
CA SER A 63 19.97 3.79 -13.56
C SER A 63 20.63 3.13 -12.34
N GLN A 64 20.15 3.45 -11.13
CA GLN A 64 20.67 2.83 -9.90
C GLN A 64 20.34 1.35 -9.90
N THR A 65 21.35 0.50 -9.73
CA THR A 65 21.17 -0.96 -9.67
C THR A 65 21.30 -1.50 -8.26
N TYR A 66 20.51 -2.55 -7.96
CA TYR A 66 20.64 -3.34 -6.75
C TYR A 66 20.68 -4.84 -7.07
N PRO A 67 21.50 -5.62 -6.32
CA PRO A 67 21.55 -7.06 -6.49
C PRO A 67 20.30 -7.74 -5.92
N CYS A 68 19.90 -8.85 -6.53
CA CYS A 68 18.90 -9.76 -6.01
C CYS A 68 19.35 -11.20 -6.23
N HIS A 69 19.49 -11.96 -5.16
CA HIS A 69 19.86 -13.38 -5.17
C HIS A 69 18.72 -14.21 -4.56
N GLY A 70 17.51 -14.09 -5.18
CA GLY A 70 16.30 -14.75 -4.72
C GLY A 70 15.56 -14.02 -3.61
N GLY A 71 15.96 -12.78 -3.27
CA GLY A 71 15.29 -11.94 -2.29
C GLY A 71 16.21 -10.93 -1.61
N TYR A 72 15.64 -10.22 -0.63
CA TYR A 72 16.36 -9.26 0.20
C TYR A 72 17.06 -10.01 1.35
N PRO A 73 18.39 -9.89 1.49
CA PRO A 73 19.16 -10.82 2.34
C PRO A 73 19.14 -10.48 3.84
N TYR A 74 18.57 -9.33 4.23
CA TYR A 74 18.63 -8.86 5.62
C TYR A 74 17.32 -9.13 6.38
N GLY A 75 17.42 -9.22 7.70
CA GLY A 75 16.29 -9.50 8.59
C GLY A 75 15.77 -10.92 8.41
N ARG A 76 14.43 -11.06 8.39
CA ARG A 76 13.77 -12.35 8.13
C ARG A 76 13.78 -12.74 6.64
N GLY A 77 14.34 -11.87 5.79
CA GLY A 77 14.36 -12.01 4.34
C GLY A 77 12.98 -11.75 3.69
N VAL A 78 13.00 -11.07 2.55
CA VAL A 78 11.82 -10.91 1.69
C VAL A 78 12.14 -11.61 0.38
N LYS A 79 11.45 -12.71 0.09
CA LYS A 79 11.73 -13.55 -1.09
C LYS A 79 11.31 -12.87 -2.38
N CYS A 80 12.05 -13.13 -3.45
CA CYS A 80 11.69 -12.82 -4.84
C CYS A 80 11.46 -14.09 -5.63
N HIS A 81 10.68 -14.01 -6.71
CA HIS A 81 10.70 -15.03 -7.76
C HIS A 81 12.00 -14.93 -8.58
N ALA A 82 12.29 -15.92 -9.38
CA ALA A 82 13.50 -15.93 -10.22
C ALA A 82 13.45 -14.84 -11.30
N HIS A 83 14.53 -14.06 -11.40
CA HIS A 83 14.76 -13.04 -12.44
C HIS A 83 16.27 -12.73 -12.53
N GLY A 84 16.67 -11.95 -13.54
CA GLY A 84 18.05 -11.48 -13.68
C GLY A 84 18.52 -10.56 -12.53
N SER A 85 19.83 -10.38 -12.39
CA SER A 85 20.45 -9.51 -11.35
C SER A 85 21.82 -9.02 -11.85
N PRO A 86 22.22 -7.76 -11.56
CA PRO A 86 21.46 -6.73 -10.86
C PRO A 86 20.35 -6.13 -11.74
N LEU A 87 19.40 -5.43 -11.12
CA LEU A 87 18.32 -4.72 -11.81
C LEU A 87 18.44 -3.21 -11.56
N ASP A 88 18.13 -2.40 -12.58
CA ASP A 88 17.81 -0.98 -12.47
C ASP A 88 16.31 -0.78 -12.11
N LEU A 89 15.84 0.46 -12.04
CA LEU A 89 14.48 0.76 -11.63
C LEU A 89 13.43 0.18 -12.60
N GLU A 90 13.63 0.32 -13.90
CA GLU A 90 12.68 -0.16 -14.91
C GLU A 90 12.58 -1.69 -14.86
N ALA A 91 13.71 -2.37 -14.89
CA ALA A 91 13.75 -3.82 -14.79
C ALA A 91 13.22 -4.33 -13.43
N ALA A 92 13.44 -3.59 -12.33
CA ALA A 92 12.92 -3.93 -11.01
C ALA A 92 11.40 -3.81 -10.93
N ILE A 93 10.79 -2.82 -11.60
CA ILE A 93 9.33 -2.69 -11.73
C ILE A 93 8.80 -3.83 -12.60
N ALA A 94 9.36 -4.03 -13.79
CA ALA A 94 8.93 -5.05 -14.74
C ALA A 94 8.98 -6.48 -14.14
N ASN A 95 10.03 -6.78 -13.37
CA ASN A 95 10.19 -8.05 -12.68
C ASN A 95 9.59 -8.06 -11.27
N SER A 96 8.96 -6.99 -10.84
CA SER A 96 8.40 -6.88 -9.48
C SER A 96 9.39 -7.30 -8.38
N CYS A 97 10.66 -6.90 -8.47
CA CYS A 97 11.72 -7.31 -7.56
C CYS A 97 11.50 -6.76 -6.14
N ASN A 98 11.27 -7.63 -5.17
CA ASN A 98 11.08 -7.22 -3.78
C ASN A 98 12.37 -6.68 -3.16
N ALA A 99 13.51 -7.33 -3.42
CA ALA A 99 14.80 -6.93 -2.87
C ALA A 99 15.15 -5.48 -3.26
N TYR A 100 14.93 -5.12 -4.52
CA TYR A 100 15.19 -3.76 -5.02
C TYR A 100 14.45 -2.71 -4.17
N PHE A 101 13.16 -2.89 -3.98
CA PHE A 101 12.33 -1.93 -3.23
C PHE A 101 12.58 -1.97 -1.72
N CYS A 102 13.07 -3.07 -1.17
CA CYS A 102 13.58 -3.11 0.20
C CYS A 102 14.82 -2.21 0.38
N TYR A 103 15.77 -2.24 -0.57
CA TYR A 103 16.92 -1.33 -0.55
C TYR A 103 16.47 0.13 -0.66
N VAL A 104 15.61 0.45 -1.62
CA VAL A 104 15.09 1.82 -1.81
C VAL A 104 14.40 2.32 -0.54
N PHE A 105 13.51 1.53 0.05
CA PHE A 105 12.79 1.91 1.26
C PHE A 105 13.73 2.22 2.42
N ARG A 106 14.70 1.33 2.68
CA ARG A 106 15.66 1.57 3.75
C ARG A 106 16.54 2.80 3.50
N ASN A 107 16.95 3.03 2.26
CA ASN A 107 17.71 4.23 1.91
C ASN A 107 16.90 5.51 2.12
N ILE A 108 15.57 5.45 2.04
CA ILE A 108 14.69 6.58 2.38
C ILE A 108 14.67 6.78 3.89
N ILE A 109 14.19 5.79 4.64
CA ILE A 109 13.87 5.96 6.07
C ILE A 109 15.10 5.97 6.97
N GLU A 110 16.22 5.39 6.53
CA GLU A 110 17.52 5.40 7.23
C GLU A 110 18.49 6.45 6.64
N ASN A 111 17.99 7.41 5.87
CA ASN A 111 18.84 8.46 5.28
C ASN A 111 19.45 9.34 6.38
N LYS A 112 20.77 9.52 6.30
CA LYS A 112 21.56 10.31 7.26
C LYS A 112 21.18 11.79 7.35
N LYS A 113 20.39 12.30 6.39
CA LYS A 113 19.86 13.67 6.45
C LYS A 113 18.81 13.85 7.55
N TYR A 114 18.21 12.75 8.00
CA TYR A 114 17.24 12.74 9.09
C TYR A 114 17.93 12.50 10.44
N LYS A 115 17.36 13.08 11.48
CA LYS A 115 17.89 12.98 12.85
C LYS A 115 17.85 11.53 13.37
N ASN A 116 16.81 10.81 13.02
CA ASN A 116 16.55 9.43 13.45
C ASN A 116 15.62 8.73 12.46
N ILE A 117 15.36 7.45 12.69
CA ILE A 117 14.52 6.66 11.82
C ILE A 117 13.04 7.08 11.88
N GLU A 118 12.58 7.57 13.02
CA GLU A 118 11.20 8.04 13.22
C GLU A 118 10.90 9.22 12.29
N GLU A 119 11.85 10.17 12.16
CA GLU A 119 11.74 11.30 11.24
C GLU A 119 11.73 10.83 9.77
N GLY A 120 12.68 9.99 9.39
CA GLY A 120 12.74 9.45 8.02
C GLY A 120 11.50 8.64 7.64
N PHE A 121 11.00 7.86 8.57
CA PHE A 121 9.75 7.11 8.42
C PHE A 121 8.54 8.05 8.31
N GLY A 122 8.48 9.10 9.11
CA GLY A 122 7.44 10.13 9.06
C GLY A 122 7.36 10.79 7.69
N VAL A 123 8.49 11.21 7.14
CA VAL A 123 8.59 11.80 5.79
C VAL A 123 8.11 10.80 4.72
N TRP A 124 8.55 9.54 4.77
CA TRP A 124 8.05 8.50 3.88
C TRP A 124 6.52 8.34 3.98
N ALA A 125 5.99 8.29 5.19
CA ALA A 125 4.54 8.15 5.42
C ALA A 125 3.76 9.35 4.89
N ASP A 126 4.29 10.56 4.98
CA ASP A 126 3.67 11.78 4.44
C ASP A 126 3.64 11.78 2.91
N TYR A 127 4.70 11.30 2.25
CA TYR A 127 4.65 11.05 0.80
C TYR A 127 3.57 10.04 0.45
N VAL A 128 3.49 8.91 1.15
CA VAL A 128 2.44 7.90 0.90
C VAL A 128 1.04 8.51 1.03
N ARG A 129 0.82 9.34 2.05
CA ARG A 129 -0.45 10.06 2.24
C ARG A 129 -0.72 11.06 1.12
N SER A 130 0.30 11.70 0.56
CA SER A 130 0.13 12.65 -0.55
C SER A 130 -0.42 11.99 -1.82
N PHE A 131 -0.19 10.69 -2.01
CA PHE A 131 -0.81 9.89 -3.07
C PHE A 131 -2.26 9.47 -2.79
N GLY A 132 -2.84 9.88 -1.65
CA GLY A 132 -4.22 9.62 -1.28
C GLY A 132 -4.43 8.40 -0.37
N TYR A 133 -3.37 7.73 0.06
CA TYR A 133 -3.46 6.65 1.04
C TYR A 133 -3.69 7.19 2.47
N GLY A 134 -4.32 6.37 3.32
CA GLY A 134 -4.49 6.70 4.72
C GLY A 134 -5.48 7.84 5.02
N ARG A 135 -6.29 8.25 4.04
CA ARG A 135 -7.33 9.27 4.18
C ARG A 135 -8.51 9.03 3.24
N LYS A 136 -9.67 9.56 3.56
CA LYS A 136 -10.79 9.62 2.62
C LYS A 136 -10.44 10.50 1.43
N LEU A 137 -10.86 10.09 0.24
CA LEU A 137 -10.69 10.86 -0.99
C LEU A 137 -11.78 11.94 -1.16
N GLY A 138 -12.81 11.93 -0.30
CA GLY A 138 -13.87 12.91 -0.31
C GLY A 138 -14.94 12.65 -1.36
N THR A 139 -15.23 11.37 -1.59
CA THR A 139 -16.34 10.97 -2.46
C THR A 139 -17.69 11.19 -1.77
N ASP A 140 -18.76 11.23 -2.55
CA ASP A 140 -20.15 11.27 -2.07
C ASP A 140 -20.66 9.90 -1.61
N PHE A 141 -19.86 8.84 -1.74
CA PHE A 141 -20.21 7.51 -1.25
C PHE A 141 -20.14 7.41 0.26
N THR A 142 -21.23 6.89 0.85
CA THR A 142 -21.27 6.56 2.28
C THR A 142 -20.34 5.38 2.59
N GLY A 143 -19.73 5.39 3.79
CA GLY A 143 -18.91 4.27 4.25
C GLY A 143 -17.49 4.24 3.67
N GLU A 144 -17.02 5.33 3.02
CA GLU A 144 -15.62 5.42 2.57
C GLU A 144 -14.65 5.24 3.74
N LEU A 145 -13.73 4.28 3.60
CA LEU A 145 -12.68 4.02 4.58
C LEU A 145 -11.45 4.90 4.33
N ASN A 146 -10.75 5.24 5.41
CA ASN A 146 -9.49 5.99 5.34
C ASN A 146 -8.33 5.17 4.74
N GLY A 147 -8.42 3.84 4.75
CA GLY A 147 -7.21 3.04 4.61
C GLY A 147 -6.32 3.15 5.86
N ASN A 148 -5.07 2.71 5.76
CA ASN A 148 -4.09 2.83 6.82
C ASN A 148 -2.69 3.09 6.26
N VAL A 149 -2.06 4.15 6.73
CA VAL A 149 -0.61 4.39 6.61
C VAL A 149 -0.10 4.46 8.04
N PRO A 150 0.70 3.49 8.50
CA PRO A 150 1.16 3.45 9.88
C PRO A 150 2.02 4.66 10.22
N SER A 151 2.09 5.02 11.49
CA SER A 151 2.95 6.08 11.99
C SER A 151 4.13 5.52 12.79
N SER A 152 5.15 6.33 13.03
CA SER A 152 6.28 5.98 13.90
C SER A 152 5.82 5.68 15.33
N GLU A 153 4.84 6.45 15.85
CA GLU A 153 4.29 6.24 17.19
C GLU A 153 3.57 4.89 17.34
N PHE A 154 2.97 4.40 16.25
CA PHE A 154 2.40 3.04 16.25
C PHE A 154 3.48 1.99 16.51
N TYR A 155 4.62 2.10 15.82
CA TYR A 155 5.75 1.18 16.00
C TYR A 155 6.44 1.37 17.34
N ASP A 156 6.56 2.59 17.84
CA ASP A 156 7.10 2.87 19.17
C ASP A 156 6.29 2.16 20.25
N LYS A 157 4.97 2.21 20.16
CA LYS A 157 4.09 1.46 21.05
C LYS A 157 4.23 -0.05 20.89
N ALA A 158 4.17 -0.54 19.66
CA ALA A 158 4.18 -1.97 19.36
C ALA A 158 5.50 -2.65 19.75
N TYR A 159 6.62 -1.95 19.58
CA TYR A 159 7.97 -2.48 19.80
C TYR A 159 8.71 -1.82 20.96
N ARG A 160 8.03 -0.99 21.76
CA ARG A 160 8.63 -0.27 22.91
C ARG A 160 9.85 0.56 22.51
N GLY A 161 9.76 1.28 21.40
CA GLY A 161 10.85 2.06 20.82
C GLY A 161 12.01 1.24 20.22
N ARG A 162 11.87 -0.09 20.11
CA ARG A 162 12.93 -0.98 19.58
C ARG A 162 12.57 -1.51 18.19
N TRP A 163 12.45 -0.61 17.23
CA TRP A 163 12.21 -0.96 15.84
C TRP A 163 13.23 -0.28 14.92
N ASN A 164 13.38 -0.81 13.71
CA ASN A 164 14.28 -0.28 12.69
C ASN A 164 13.72 -0.59 11.29
N GLY A 165 14.43 -0.22 10.24
CA GLY A 165 13.98 -0.46 8.87
C GLY A 165 13.71 -1.92 8.53
N LEU A 166 14.38 -2.87 9.19
CA LEU A 166 14.12 -4.29 9.00
C LEU A 166 12.81 -4.75 9.68
N THR A 167 12.43 -4.13 10.79
CA THR A 167 11.18 -4.42 11.48
C THR A 167 9.97 -4.12 10.60
N VAL A 168 10.05 -3.04 9.82
CA VAL A 168 8.97 -2.50 8.99
C VAL A 168 9.16 -2.77 7.50
N ILE A 169 10.08 -3.65 7.13
CA ILE A 169 10.53 -3.85 5.74
C ILE A 169 9.42 -4.28 4.79
N SER A 170 8.36 -4.93 5.27
CA SER A 170 7.20 -5.35 4.47
C SER A 170 6.46 -4.18 3.83
N LEU A 171 6.54 -2.98 4.42
CA LEU A 171 5.95 -1.77 3.85
C LEU A 171 6.57 -1.39 2.49
N SER A 172 7.84 -1.73 2.29
CA SER A 172 8.56 -1.46 1.03
C SER A 172 7.89 -2.05 -0.21
N ILE A 173 7.12 -3.12 -0.02
CA ILE A 173 6.42 -3.87 -1.06
C ILE A 173 4.90 -3.79 -0.93
N GLY A 174 4.41 -2.81 -0.21
CA GLY A 174 2.98 -2.57 -0.03
C GLY A 174 2.27 -3.62 0.82
N GLN A 175 2.95 -4.19 1.81
CA GLN A 175 2.43 -5.17 2.76
C GLN A 175 2.60 -4.68 4.20
N GLY A 176 2.39 -5.56 5.18
CA GLY A 176 2.42 -5.21 6.59
C GLY A 176 1.16 -4.44 6.99
N GLU A 177 1.33 -3.36 7.72
CA GLU A 177 0.23 -2.53 8.24
C GLU A 177 -0.32 -1.52 7.22
N LEU A 178 0.32 -1.43 6.03
CA LEU A 178 -0.18 -0.60 4.94
C LEU A 178 -1.44 -1.21 4.34
N GLY A 179 -2.51 -0.43 4.26
CA GLY A 179 -3.76 -0.88 3.66
C GLY A 179 -4.53 0.26 3.01
N CYS A 180 -5.23 -0.05 1.95
CA CYS A 180 -5.97 0.93 1.16
C CYS A 180 -7.27 0.35 0.60
N THR A 181 -8.14 1.24 0.17
CA THR A 181 -9.32 0.85 -0.61
C THR A 181 -8.95 0.71 -2.09
N PRO A 182 -9.71 -0.08 -2.88
CA PRO A 182 -9.54 -0.12 -4.33
C PRO A 182 -9.63 1.27 -4.99
N LEU A 183 -10.45 2.16 -4.44
CA LEU A 183 -10.55 3.53 -4.94
C LEU A 183 -9.27 4.33 -4.71
N GLN A 184 -8.63 4.20 -3.55
CA GLN A 184 -7.33 4.83 -3.28
C GLN A 184 -6.24 4.31 -4.22
N MET A 185 -6.24 3.00 -4.52
CA MET A 185 -5.33 2.43 -5.52
C MET A 185 -5.58 2.97 -6.92
N ALA A 186 -6.85 3.12 -7.33
CA ALA A 186 -7.20 3.69 -8.63
C ALA A 186 -6.85 5.18 -8.72
N ASN A 187 -7.01 5.94 -7.63
CA ASN A 187 -6.63 7.35 -7.55
C ASN A 187 -5.12 7.54 -7.71
N MET A 188 -4.33 6.68 -7.12
CA MET A 188 -2.87 6.67 -7.26
C MET A 188 -2.43 6.47 -8.71
#